data_833332d44bf57d934ee7e012993c9a4d
#
_entry.id   833332d44bf57d934ee7e012993c9a4d
#
_cell.length_a   1.000
_cell.length_b   1.000
_cell.length_c   1.000
_cell.angle_alpha   90.00
_cell.angle_beta   90.00
_cell.angle_gamma   90.00
#
_symmetry.space_group_name_H-M   'P 1'
#
loop_
_entity.id
_entity.type
_entity.pdbx_description
1 polymer ?
#
loop_
_entity_poly.entity_id
_entity_poly.type
_entity_poly.pdbx_seq_one_letter_code
_entity_poly.pdbx_strand_id
1 'polypeptide(L)'
;MGNTLLEQLCDQSSDTKTTTISITDQKSITHPADENAYNGVGSNAEIRFNPNENPSLITQNEISKQVQQEGRPAYIGLAHELIHGMHINSGAARPKTIKLQSITTINGEKYLETLPLEEAITVGLHGVTSKGPTENKIRCNSQDLF
;
A
#
# COMPACT_ATOMS: atom_id res chain seq x y z
N MET A 1 -4.04 12.08 -10.03
CA MET A 1 -3.29 11.30 -9.04
C MET A 1 -2.81 9.94 -9.57
N GLY A 2 -3.58 9.20 -10.32
CA GLY A 2 -3.10 7.97 -10.96
C GLY A 2 -1.87 8.19 -11.86
N ASN A 3 -1.84 9.29 -12.60
CA ASN A 3 -0.68 9.66 -13.40
C ASN A 3 0.55 9.94 -12.54
N THR A 4 0.37 10.61 -11.39
CA THR A 4 1.47 10.92 -10.47
C THR A 4 2.10 9.66 -9.87
N LEU A 5 1.31 8.63 -9.55
CA LEU A 5 1.85 7.35 -9.06
C LEU A 5 2.64 6.64 -10.16
N LEU A 6 2.13 6.59 -11.40
CA LEU A 6 2.83 5.99 -12.53
C LEU A 6 4.09 6.78 -12.89
N GLU A 7 4.04 8.11 -12.88
CA GLU A 7 5.19 8.99 -13.06
C GLU A 7 6.25 8.75 -12.00
N GLN A 8 5.87 8.68 -10.73
CA GLN A 8 6.80 8.38 -9.64
C GLN A 8 7.39 6.98 -9.74
N LEU A 9 6.61 5.98 -10.17
CA LEU A 9 7.13 4.65 -10.47
C LEU A 9 8.13 4.66 -11.63
N CYS A 10 7.89 5.46 -12.66
CA CYS A 10 8.80 5.64 -13.79
C CYS A 10 10.04 6.44 -13.40
N ASP A 11 9.90 7.52 -12.62
CA ASP A 11 11.00 8.40 -12.22
C ASP A 11 11.91 7.78 -11.15
N GLN A 12 11.34 6.94 -10.25
CA GLN A 12 12.12 6.25 -9.23
C GLN A 12 12.74 4.94 -9.72
N SER A 13 12.31 4.44 -10.85
CA SER A 13 13.07 3.45 -11.56
C SER A 13 14.32 4.15 -12.10
N SER A 14 15.34 4.37 -11.22
CA SER A 14 16.70 4.46 -11.75
C SER A 14 16.80 3.34 -12.78
N ASP A 15 17.40 3.57 -13.92
CA ASP A 15 17.41 2.73 -15.14
C ASP A 15 17.64 1.21 -14.96
N THR A 16 17.66 0.71 -13.72
CA THR A 16 18.06 -0.65 -13.35
C THR A 16 17.00 -1.43 -12.56
N LYS A 17 15.93 -0.80 -12.05
CA LYS A 17 14.92 -1.51 -11.24
C LYS A 17 13.59 -1.62 -11.99
N THR A 18 12.98 -2.79 -11.91
CA THR A 18 11.71 -3.09 -12.61
C THR A 18 10.65 -3.58 -11.64
N THR A 19 9.41 -3.23 -11.94
CA THR A 19 8.24 -3.82 -11.30
C THR A 19 7.48 -4.63 -12.35
N THR A 20 7.37 -5.93 -12.13
CA THR A 20 6.61 -6.84 -13.00
C THR A 20 5.24 -7.09 -12.39
N ILE A 21 4.18 -7.01 -13.20
CA ILE A 21 2.81 -7.28 -12.77
C ILE A 21 2.29 -8.51 -13.49
N SER A 22 1.77 -9.47 -12.75
CA SER A 22 1.07 -10.65 -13.26
C SER A 22 -0.31 -10.77 -12.61
N ILE A 23 -1.24 -11.42 -13.32
CA ILE A 23 -2.57 -11.70 -12.79
C ILE A 23 -2.57 -13.06 -12.08
N THR A 24 -3.27 -13.13 -10.97
CA THR A 24 -3.45 -14.34 -10.17
C THR A 24 -4.91 -14.48 -9.73
N ASP A 25 -5.32 -15.67 -9.37
CA ASP A 25 -6.58 -15.98 -8.68
C ASP A 25 -6.40 -16.10 -7.15
N GLN A 26 -5.16 -16.01 -6.69
CA GLN A 26 -4.80 -16.01 -5.27
C GLN A 26 -4.86 -14.58 -4.70
N LYS A 27 -4.54 -14.43 -3.42
CA LYS A 27 -4.42 -13.12 -2.78
C LYS A 27 -3.38 -12.25 -3.50
N SER A 28 -3.71 -10.97 -3.68
CA SER A 28 -2.76 -9.97 -4.19
C SER A 28 -1.58 -9.82 -3.25
N ILE A 29 -0.38 -9.73 -3.81
CA ILE A 29 0.85 -9.62 -3.03
C ILE A 29 1.98 -9.02 -3.86
N THR A 30 2.84 -8.25 -3.21
CA THR A 30 4.07 -7.70 -3.79
C THR A 30 5.29 -8.26 -3.07
N HIS A 31 6.25 -8.75 -3.85
CA HIS A 31 7.49 -9.33 -3.35
C HIS A 31 8.71 -8.59 -3.88
N PRO A 32 9.74 -8.34 -3.05
CA PRO A 32 11.05 -7.93 -3.51
C PRO A 32 11.82 -9.13 -4.10
N ALA A 33 12.71 -8.86 -5.05
CA ALA A 33 13.62 -9.87 -5.58
C ALA A 33 14.77 -10.16 -4.60
N ASP A 34 15.18 -9.18 -3.81
CA ASP A 34 16.27 -9.30 -2.83
C ASP A 34 16.13 -8.30 -1.67
N GLU A 35 17.04 -8.41 -0.69
CA GLU A 35 17.05 -7.60 0.53
C GLU A 35 17.41 -6.11 0.32
N ASN A 36 17.85 -5.72 -0.87
CA ASN A 36 18.10 -4.32 -1.19
C ASN A 36 16.83 -3.47 -1.16
N ALA A 37 15.65 -4.11 -1.16
CA ALA A 37 14.37 -3.47 -0.91
C ALA A 37 14.31 -2.68 0.41
N TYR A 38 15.19 -3.00 1.37
CA TYR A 38 15.12 -2.48 2.75
C TYR A 38 16.30 -1.59 3.17
N ASN A 39 17.29 -1.40 2.31
CA ASN A 39 18.57 -0.78 2.68
C ASN A 39 18.90 0.51 1.91
N GLY A 40 17.96 1.05 1.16
CA GLY A 40 18.13 2.28 0.38
C GLY A 40 18.75 2.06 -1.02
N VAL A 41 19.13 0.83 -1.36
CA VAL A 41 19.69 0.50 -2.69
C VAL A 41 18.56 0.23 -3.70
N GLY A 42 17.49 -0.41 -3.26
CA GLY A 42 16.38 -0.81 -4.09
C GLY A 42 16.54 -2.18 -4.74
N SER A 43 15.43 -2.82 -4.99
CA SER A 43 15.29 -4.15 -5.59
C SER A 43 14.25 -4.13 -6.69
N ASN A 44 14.30 -5.10 -7.60
CA ASN A 44 13.17 -5.37 -8.47
C ASN A 44 11.98 -5.85 -7.65
N ALA A 45 10.77 -5.60 -8.12
CA ALA A 45 9.54 -6.01 -7.48
C ALA A 45 8.70 -6.90 -8.41
N GLU A 46 8.02 -7.90 -7.84
CA GLU A 46 7.01 -8.69 -8.50
C GLU A 46 5.67 -8.46 -7.81
N ILE A 47 4.67 -8.01 -8.57
CA ILE A 47 3.28 -7.86 -8.13
C ILE A 47 2.48 -9.00 -8.75
N ARG A 48 1.82 -9.80 -7.91
CA ARG A 48 0.77 -10.73 -8.31
C ARG A 48 -0.56 -10.11 -7.91
N PHE A 49 -1.34 -9.71 -8.87
CA PHE A 49 -2.58 -8.97 -8.64
C PHE A 49 -3.81 -9.81 -8.98
N ASN A 50 -4.77 -9.85 -8.06
CA ASN A 50 -6.08 -10.46 -8.26
C ASN A 50 -7.14 -9.37 -8.45
N PRO A 51 -7.66 -9.16 -9.65
CA PRO A 51 -8.66 -8.13 -9.92
C PRO A 51 -10.04 -8.45 -9.30
N ASN A 52 -10.27 -9.69 -8.87
CA ASN A 52 -11.51 -10.14 -8.24
C ASN A 52 -11.46 -10.08 -6.70
N GLU A 53 -10.29 -9.75 -6.12
CA GLU A 53 -10.14 -9.64 -4.68
C GLU A 53 -10.70 -8.30 -4.18
N ASN A 54 -11.56 -8.37 -3.17
CA ASN A 54 -12.06 -7.20 -2.44
C ASN A 54 -12.01 -7.47 -0.94
N PRO A 55 -10.81 -7.59 -0.35
CA PRO A 55 -10.67 -7.86 1.07
C PRO A 55 -11.07 -6.66 1.92
N SER A 56 -11.51 -6.95 3.14
CA SER A 56 -11.61 -5.93 4.17
C SER A 56 -10.22 -5.61 4.68
N LEU A 57 -9.77 -4.39 4.46
CA LEU A 57 -8.45 -3.92 4.84
C LEU A 57 -8.53 -2.80 5.86
N ILE A 58 -7.44 -2.66 6.59
CA ILE A 58 -7.26 -1.58 7.54
C ILE A 58 -7.02 -0.29 6.77
N THR A 59 -7.85 0.72 7.05
CA THR A 59 -7.72 2.08 6.53
C THR A 59 -7.81 3.08 7.67
N GLN A 60 -7.60 4.33 7.38
CA GLN A 60 -7.83 5.41 8.32
C GLN A 60 -8.79 6.43 7.73
N ASN A 61 -9.85 6.74 8.49
CA ASN A 61 -10.76 7.81 8.11
C ASN A 61 -10.04 9.17 8.19
N GLU A 62 -10.07 9.94 7.13
CA GLU A 62 -9.34 11.21 7.01
C GLU A 62 -9.85 12.29 7.97
N ILE A 63 -11.15 12.27 8.29
CA ILE A 63 -11.78 13.26 9.16
C ILE A 63 -11.63 12.86 10.63
N SER A 64 -12.12 11.66 11.00
CA SER A 64 -12.13 11.20 12.39
C SER A 64 -10.78 10.67 12.88
N LYS A 65 -9.84 10.41 11.95
CA LYS A 65 -8.55 9.74 12.21
C LYS A 65 -8.67 8.35 12.86
N GLN A 66 -9.85 7.75 12.83
CA GLN A 66 -10.08 6.41 13.33
C GLN A 66 -9.56 5.37 12.34
N VAL A 67 -8.88 4.36 12.86
CA VAL A 67 -8.46 3.18 12.09
C VAL A 67 -9.64 2.22 12.01
N GLN A 68 -9.97 1.77 10.82
CA GLN A 68 -11.15 0.96 10.53
C GLN A 68 -10.89 -0.06 9.43
N GLN A 69 -11.78 -1.03 9.29
CA GLN A 69 -11.80 -1.92 8.14
C GLN A 69 -12.75 -1.40 7.08
N GLU A 70 -12.31 -1.40 5.83
CA GLU A 70 -13.13 -1.07 4.66
C GLU A 70 -12.89 -2.07 3.53
N GLY A 71 -13.91 -2.25 2.68
CA GLY A 71 -13.74 -2.94 1.41
C GLY A 71 -12.79 -2.18 0.48
N ARG A 72 -12.05 -2.90 -0.35
CA ARG A 72 -11.08 -2.32 -1.27
C ARG A 72 -11.42 -2.69 -2.71
N PRO A 73 -11.92 -1.74 -3.53
CA PRO A 73 -12.11 -1.95 -4.96
C PRO A 73 -10.80 -2.36 -5.66
N ALA A 74 -10.91 -3.13 -6.74
CA ALA A 74 -9.74 -3.68 -7.45
C ALA A 74 -8.71 -2.61 -7.85
N TYR A 75 -9.14 -1.44 -8.33
CA TYR A 75 -8.21 -0.36 -8.72
C TYR A 75 -7.43 0.23 -7.53
N ILE A 76 -8.06 0.31 -6.35
CA ILE A 76 -7.36 0.70 -5.10
C ILE A 76 -6.40 -0.41 -4.68
N GLY A 77 -6.82 -1.68 -4.84
CA GLY A 77 -5.96 -2.83 -4.60
C GLY A 77 -4.70 -2.81 -5.45
N LEU A 78 -4.83 -2.55 -6.75
CA LEU A 78 -3.67 -2.41 -7.63
C LEU A 78 -2.78 -1.22 -7.22
N ALA A 79 -3.37 -0.07 -6.92
CA ALA A 79 -2.63 1.10 -6.46
C ALA A 79 -1.83 0.81 -5.17
N HIS A 80 -2.42 0.07 -4.22
CA HIS A 80 -1.75 -0.37 -3.00
C HIS A 80 -0.51 -1.24 -3.31
N GLU A 81 -0.65 -2.25 -4.16
CA GLU A 81 0.47 -3.10 -4.56
C GLU A 81 1.57 -2.32 -5.32
N LEU A 82 1.17 -1.36 -6.16
CA LEU A 82 2.12 -0.47 -6.85
C LEU A 82 2.91 0.42 -5.88
N ILE A 83 2.30 0.89 -4.80
CA ILE A 83 3.01 1.65 -3.74
C ILE A 83 4.06 0.76 -3.07
N HIS A 84 3.74 -0.50 -2.76
CA HIS A 84 4.75 -1.46 -2.28
C HIS A 84 5.88 -1.63 -3.28
N GLY A 85 5.56 -1.80 -4.56
CA GLY A 85 6.56 -1.89 -5.64
C GLY A 85 7.48 -0.67 -5.67
N MET A 86 6.94 0.53 -5.52
CA MET A 86 7.70 1.78 -5.46
C MET A 86 8.67 1.80 -4.25
N HIS A 87 8.20 1.41 -3.05
CA HIS A 87 9.05 1.33 -1.87
C HIS A 87 10.17 0.31 -2.04
N ILE A 88 9.88 -0.84 -2.65
CA ILE A 88 10.86 -1.89 -2.96
C ILE A 88 11.91 -1.36 -3.95
N ASN A 89 11.49 -0.75 -5.05
CA ASN A 89 12.40 -0.24 -6.07
C ASN A 89 13.34 0.85 -5.51
N SER A 90 12.87 1.67 -4.57
CA SER A 90 13.68 2.72 -3.93
C SER A 90 14.49 2.22 -2.72
N GLY A 91 14.31 0.99 -2.28
CA GLY A 91 14.95 0.47 -1.07
C GLY A 91 14.35 1.02 0.22
N ALA A 92 13.16 1.60 0.15
CA ALA A 92 12.48 2.25 1.27
C ALA A 92 11.46 1.34 1.99
N ALA A 93 11.28 0.09 1.57
CA ALA A 93 10.39 -0.86 2.23
C ALA A 93 10.79 -1.08 3.70
N ARG A 94 9.81 -1.34 4.58
CA ARG A 94 10.01 -1.40 6.03
C ARG A 94 9.60 -2.77 6.60
N PRO A 95 10.56 -3.61 7.04
CA PRO A 95 10.28 -4.95 7.56
C PRO A 95 9.72 -4.97 8.98
N LYS A 96 9.70 -3.84 9.69
CA LYS A 96 9.23 -3.75 11.08
C LYS A 96 7.72 -3.88 11.18
N THR A 97 7.22 -4.34 12.34
CA THR A 97 5.80 -4.31 12.70
C THR A 97 5.51 -3.20 13.70
N ILE A 98 4.29 -2.69 13.66
CA ILE A 98 3.75 -1.75 14.65
C ILE A 98 2.49 -2.33 15.29
N LYS A 99 2.19 -1.90 16.52
CA LYS A 99 0.94 -2.23 17.20
C LYS A 99 -0.05 -1.10 17.00
N LEU A 100 -1.24 -1.43 16.49
CA LEU A 100 -2.34 -0.48 16.39
C LEU A 100 -3.09 -0.41 17.73
N GLN A 101 -3.51 0.79 18.13
CA GLN A 101 -4.19 0.98 19.41
C GLN A 101 -5.64 0.50 19.37
N SER A 102 -6.32 0.69 18.27
CA SER A 102 -7.70 0.25 18.09
C SER A 102 -8.07 0.22 16.61
N ILE A 103 -8.73 -0.84 16.20
CA ILE A 103 -9.29 -1.01 14.85
C ILE A 103 -10.77 -1.24 15.00
N THR A 104 -11.57 -0.56 14.18
CA THR A 104 -13.01 -0.79 14.08
C THR A 104 -13.30 -1.66 12.85
N THR A 105 -13.97 -2.79 13.06
CA THR A 105 -14.41 -3.67 11.96
C THR A 105 -15.54 -3.03 11.17
N ILE A 106 -15.86 -3.63 10.01
CA ILE A 106 -17.02 -3.25 9.19
C ILE A 106 -18.33 -3.32 10.01
N ASN A 107 -18.42 -4.25 10.97
CA ASN A 107 -19.58 -4.43 11.84
C ASN A 107 -19.57 -3.53 13.08
N GLY A 108 -18.58 -2.66 13.22
CA GLY A 108 -18.46 -1.72 14.34
C GLY A 108 -17.78 -2.29 15.60
N GLU A 109 -17.30 -3.53 15.56
CA GLU A 109 -16.52 -4.12 16.66
C GLU A 109 -15.13 -3.51 16.72
N LYS A 110 -14.53 -3.43 17.90
CA LYS A 110 -13.19 -2.89 18.12
C LYS A 110 -12.23 -3.97 18.60
N TYR A 111 -11.03 -3.98 18.03
CA TYR A 111 -9.96 -4.90 18.42
C TYR A 111 -8.58 -4.27 18.27
N LEU A 112 -7.55 -4.94 18.79
CA LEU A 112 -6.14 -4.56 18.65
C LEU A 112 -5.47 -5.52 17.68
N GLU A 113 -4.62 -4.99 16.81
CA GLU A 113 -3.84 -5.80 15.88
C GLU A 113 -2.42 -5.26 15.72
N THR A 114 -1.52 -6.15 15.33
CA THR A 114 -0.19 -5.76 14.83
C THR A 114 -0.22 -5.69 13.31
N LEU A 115 0.40 -4.66 12.77
CA LEU A 115 0.46 -4.43 11.34
C LEU A 115 1.93 -4.22 10.92
N PRO A 116 2.38 -4.77 9.79
CA PRO A 116 3.66 -4.40 9.22
C PRO A 116 3.76 -2.88 9.04
N LEU A 117 4.89 -2.29 9.39
CA LEU A 117 5.11 -0.85 9.19
C LEU A 117 4.96 -0.46 7.72
N GLU A 118 5.39 -1.33 6.81
CA GLU A 118 5.23 -1.16 5.37
C GLU A 118 3.75 -0.99 4.98
N GLU A 119 2.85 -1.82 5.52
CA GLU A 119 1.41 -1.70 5.31
C GLU A 119 0.87 -0.36 5.84
N ALA A 120 1.28 0.03 7.05
CA ALA A 120 0.86 1.30 7.66
C ALA A 120 1.28 2.51 6.80
N ILE A 121 2.49 2.49 6.24
CA ILE A 121 3.00 3.54 5.34
C ILE A 121 2.22 3.54 4.03
N THR A 122 2.02 2.38 3.44
CA THR A 122 1.33 2.21 2.16
C THR A 122 -0.13 2.66 2.25
N VAL A 123 -0.82 2.32 3.33
CA VAL A 123 -2.18 2.81 3.60
C VAL A 123 -2.19 4.32 3.91
N GLY A 124 -1.16 4.83 4.57
CA GLY A 124 -1.07 6.22 5.01
C GLY A 124 -1.73 6.47 6.38
N LEU A 125 -1.48 5.58 7.35
CA LEU A 125 -1.99 5.74 8.70
C LEU A 125 -1.34 6.93 9.41
N HIS A 126 -2.12 7.61 10.27
CA HIS A 126 -1.64 8.74 11.05
C HIS A 126 -0.48 8.34 11.97
N GLY A 127 0.51 9.21 12.09
CA GLY A 127 1.72 8.94 12.89
C GLY A 127 2.80 8.15 12.15
N VAL A 128 2.52 7.72 10.92
CA VAL A 128 3.51 7.09 10.05
C VAL A 128 3.87 8.05 8.93
N THR A 129 5.15 8.41 8.84
CA THR A 129 5.61 9.38 7.85
C THR A 129 5.66 8.74 6.45
N SER A 130 4.88 9.28 5.53
CA SER A 130 4.99 8.97 4.10
C SER A 130 5.10 10.26 3.31
N LYS A 131 6.15 10.39 2.52
CA LYS A 131 6.35 11.53 1.60
C LYS A 131 5.72 11.27 0.22
N GLY A 132 5.39 10.02 -0.09
CA GLY A 132 4.85 9.59 -1.37
C GLY A 132 3.33 9.42 -1.38
N PRO A 133 2.82 8.75 -2.43
CA PRO A 133 1.42 8.37 -2.52
C PRO A 133 1.08 7.36 -1.43
N THR A 134 -0.18 7.37 -0.98
CA THR A 134 -0.75 6.39 -0.05
C THR A 134 -2.13 5.98 -0.52
N GLU A 135 -2.59 4.79 -0.10
CA GLU A 135 -3.94 4.33 -0.41
C GLU A 135 -5.01 5.34 0.03
N ASN A 136 -4.89 5.90 1.25
CA ASN A 136 -5.83 6.89 1.75
C ASN A 136 -5.90 8.15 0.87
N LYS A 137 -4.77 8.65 0.39
CA LYS A 137 -4.75 9.79 -0.53
C LYS A 137 -5.44 9.48 -1.87
N ILE A 138 -5.27 8.24 -2.37
CA ILE A 138 -5.92 7.80 -3.61
C ILE A 138 -7.43 7.65 -3.39
N ARG A 139 -7.87 7.08 -2.25
CA ARG A 139 -9.29 6.97 -1.88
C ARG A 139 -9.97 8.33 -1.77
N CYS A 140 -9.36 9.29 -1.09
CA CYS A 140 -9.91 10.64 -0.97
C CYS A 140 -10.13 11.30 -2.33
N ASN A 141 -9.16 11.21 -3.22
CA ASN A 141 -9.28 11.82 -4.55
C ASN A 141 -10.25 11.09 -5.47
N SER A 142 -10.53 9.81 -5.26
CA SER A 142 -11.53 9.09 -6.04
C SER A 142 -12.96 9.40 -5.61
N GLN A 143 -13.18 9.85 -4.38
CA GLN A 143 -14.50 10.28 -3.90
C GLN A 143 -14.92 11.64 -4.46
N ASP A 144 -13.98 12.50 -4.83
CA ASP A 144 -14.25 13.79 -5.45
C ASP A 144 -14.62 13.69 -6.95
N LEU A 145 -14.53 12.49 -7.55
CA LEU A 145 -14.81 12.24 -8.96
C LEU A 145 -16.23 11.70 -9.23
N PHE A 146 -17.01 11.49 -8.19
CA PHE A 146 -18.40 11.02 -8.24
C PHE A 146 -19.29 11.86 -7.32
#